data_2090122c5e91bd4eaa9a937b9b27bfe3
#
_entry.id   2090122c5e91bd4eaa9a937b9b27bfe3
#
_cell.length_a   1.000
_cell.length_b   1.000
_cell.length_c   1.000
_cell.angle_alpha   90.00
_cell.angle_beta   90.00
_cell.angle_gamma   90.00
#
_symmetry.space_group_name_H-M   'P 1'
#
loop_
_entity.id
_entity.type
_entity.pdbx_description
1 polymer ?
#
loop_
_entity_poly.entity_id
_entity_poly.type
_entity_poly.pdbx_seq_one_letter_code
_entity_poly.pdbx_strand_id
1 'polypeptide(L)'
;MGDIPVFKRGQIVGARLAGTSVTKTASLCDVSRPTVSRVMSAYHQEGRTTSNRINCGCKRKLSERDVRVLTGNVSKKHKTTAAQNTAELNVHLNSPVSTKTVHRELHRVNIHARAAIAKPLVTRANAKRRFQLCKERKSWAVDNVKHVLFSDESNFTVFPTFGRVTVWRSPKEAYHPDCCMPRVKHGGGSVMVWAAISWHSLGPIVVLDGRVTAKDYRTILEDHVHPMVQTLYPEGSGVYQDDNAPIHTARLVKDWFDEHESEVEHFPWPAQSPDLNIIEPLWGVLEERVRKRFPPPASGSDLATILQEEWLKIPLTTVQDIYKSFPRQIDTVLAAKGGPTPY
;
A
#
# COMPACT_ATOMS: atom_id res chain seq x y z
N MET A 1 40.17 19.50 -10.16
CA MET A 1 39.98 20.70 -9.33
C MET A 1 38.51 21.07 -9.30
N GLY A 2 37.92 21.17 -8.10
CA GLY A 2 36.54 21.58 -7.90
C GLY A 2 36.35 23.06 -8.31
N ASP A 3 35.09 23.42 -8.64
CA ASP A 3 34.75 24.82 -8.91
C ASP A 3 34.74 25.63 -7.62
N ILE A 4 35.14 26.91 -7.71
CA ILE A 4 35.17 27.78 -6.54
C ILE A 4 33.76 28.27 -6.21
N PRO A 5 33.32 28.16 -4.96
CA PRO A 5 32.00 28.67 -4.56
C PRO A 5 31.78 30.14 -4.90
N VAL A 6 30.56 30.53 -5.27
CA VAL A 6 30.18 31.89 -5.59
C VAL A 6 30.62 32.88 -4.51
N PHE A 7 30.43 32.52 -3.23
CA PHE A 7 30.88 33.32 -2.10
C PHE A 7 32.39 33.61 -2.14
N LYS A 8 33.21 32.59 -2.35
CA LYS A 8 34.67 32.75 -2.42
C LYS A 8 35.12 33.57 -3.65
N ARG A 9 34.38 33.49 -4.76
CA ARG A 9 34.58 34.37 -5.91
C ARG A 9 34.25 35.81 -5.58
N GLY A 10 33.17 36.08 -4.86
CA GLY A 10 32.82 37.40 -4.36
C GLY A 10 33.91 38.01 -3.45
N GLN A 11 34.49 37.20 -2.55
CA GLN A 11 35.61 37.62 -1.71
C GLN A 11 36.84 38.03 -2.53
N ILE A 12 37.19 37.25 -3.55
CA ILE A 12 38.30 37.56 -4.46
C ILE A 12 38.08 38.89 -5.17
N VAL A 13 36.86 39.10 -5.73
CA VAL A 13 36.51 40.35 -6.42
C VAL A 13 36.52 41.51 -5.46
N GLY A 14 35.92 41.39 -4.26
CA GLY A 14 35.88 42.45 -3.24
C GLY A 14 37.31 42.86 -2.79
N ALA A 15 38.16 41.88 -2.50
CA ALA A 15 39.55 42.14 -2.09
C ALA A 15 40.36 42.85 -3.20
N ARG A 16 40.16 42.47 -4.45
CA ARG A 16 40.79 43.10 -5.59
C ARG A 16 40.31 44.53 -5.86
N LEU A 17 39.00 44.77 -5.75
CA LEU A 17 38.42 46.12 -5.87
C LEU A 17 38.88 47.03 -4.75
N ALA A 18 39.13 46.52 -3.55
CA ALA A 18 39.72 47.21 -2.41
C ALA A 18 41.24 47.48 -2.56
N GLY A 19 41.84 47.25 -3.74
CA GLY A 19 43.23 47.51 -4.04
C GLY A 19 44.25 46.47 -3.57
N THR A 20 43.83 45.32 -3.05
CA THR A 20 44.73 44.28 -2.58
C THR A 20 45.46 43.63 -3.75
N SER A 21 46.78 43.34 -3.61
CA SER A 21 47.55 42.69 -4.68
C SER A 21 47.10 41.27 -4.97
N VAL A 22 47.32 40.75 -6.19
CA VAL A 22 46.96 39.37 -6.59
C VAL A 22 47.54 38.33 -5.63
N THR A 23 48.80 38.54 -5.21
CA THR A 23 49.50 37.63 -4.27
C THR A 23 48.82 37.63 -2.92
N LYS A 24 48.49 38.78 -2.35
CA LYS A 24 47.84 38.94 -1.06
C LYS A 24 46.39 38.42 -1.08
N THR A 25 45.67 38.67 -2.19
CA THR A 25 44.31 38.14 -2.42
C THR A 25 44.31 36.59 -2.51
N ALA A 26 45.29 36.02 -3.20
CA ALA A 26 45.45 34.55 -3.28
C ALA A 26 45.66 33.92 -1.90
N SER A 27 46.54 34.55 -1.08
CA SER A 27 46.76 34.11 0.30
C SER A 27 45.53 34.27 1.17
N LEU A 28 44.84 35.44 1.13
CA LEU A 28 43.65 35.70 1.96
C LEU A 28 42.47 34.79 1.62
N CYS A 29 42.32 34.45 0.34
CA CYS A 29 41.20 33.61 -0.09
C CYS A 29 41.59 32.11 -0.21
N ASP A 30 42.80 31.73 0.17
CA ASP A 30 43.31 30.38 0.05
C ASP A 30 43.06 29.79 -1.35
N VAL A 31 43.60 30.46 -2.38
CA VAL A 31 43.49 30.07 -3.79
C VAL A 31 44.81 30.37 -4.51
N SER A 32 45.03 29.75 -5.67
CA SER A 32 46.21 30.06 -6.50
C SER A 32 46.09 31.42 -7.18
N ARG A 33 47.23 32.08 -7.44
CA ARG A 33 47.30 33.33 -8.20
C ARG A 33 46.60 33.24 -9.57
N PRO A 34 46.79 32.19 -10.38
CA PRO A 34 46.05 32.03 -11.63
C PRO A 34 44.52 32.01 -11.45
N THR A 35 44.07 31.48 -10.31
CA THR A 35 42.62 31.48 -9.95
C THR A 35 42.11 32.89 -9.72
N VAL A 36 42.85 33.74 -8.99
CA VAL A 36 42.51 35.15 -8.79
C VAL A 36 42.43 35.90 -10.12
N SER A 37 43.46 35.75 -10.98
CA SER A 37 43.47 36.39 -12.30
C SER A 37 42.30 35.98 -13.16
N ARG A 38 41.95 34.65 -13.19
CA ARG A 38 40.83 34.13 -13.98
C ARG A 38 39.47 34.65 -13.47
N VAL A 39 39.28 34.73 -12.14
CA VAL A 39 38.05 35.29 -11.56
C VAL A 39 37.92 36.78 -11.89
N MET A 40 39.00 37.54 -11.79
CA MET A 40 39.00 38.97 -12.14
C MET A 40 38.80 39.23 -13.62
N SER A 41 39.40 38.43 -14.51
CA SER A 41 39.16 38.54 -15.95
C SER A 41 37.66 38.31 -16.28
N ALA A 42 37.05 37.27 -15.68
CA ALA A 42 35.63 37.02 -15.86
C ALA A 42 34.75 38.18 -15.32
N TYR A 43 35.14 38.76 -14.19
CA TYR A 43 34.44 39.91 -13.63
C TYR A 43 34.58 41.16 -14.50
N HIS A 44 35.76 41.46 -15.02
CA HIS A 44 35.98 42.64 -15.88
C HIS A 44 35.33 42.50 -17.27
N GLN A 45 35.28 41.29 -17.84
CA GLN A 45 34.71 41.05 -19.17
C GLN A 45 33.17 40.92 -19.13
N GLU A 46 32.61 40.32 -18.09
CA GLU A 46 31.22 39.89 -18.08
C GLU A 46 30.44 40.41 -16.86
N GLY A 47 31.05 41.14 -15.93
CA GLY A 47 30.45 41.60 -14.69
C GLY A 47 30.02 40.47 -13.72
N ARG A 48 30.47 39.21 -13.98
CA ARG A 48 29.98 38.05 -13.28
C ARG A 48 30.92 37.57 -12.18
N THR A 49 30.32 37.29 -11.04
CA THR A 49 30.97 36.55 -9.92
C THR A 49 30.67 35.07 -9.96
N THR A 50 29.70 34.63 -10.80
CA THR A 50 29.31 33.23 -10.94
C THR A 50 30.19 32.45 -11.90
N SER A 51 30.23 31.12 -11.76
CA SER A 51 30.97 30.23 -12.66
C SER A 51 30.23 30.03 -13.97
N ASN A 52 30.99 29.98 -15.09
CA ASN A 52 30.44 29.60 -16.41
C ASN A 52 30.03 28.14 -16.52
N ARG A 53 30.21 27.35 -15.44
CA ARG A 53 29.82 25.93 -15.39
C ARG A 53 28.34 25.65 -15.26
N ILE A 54 27.49 26.67 -15.14
CA ILE A 54 26.03 26.50 -15.08
C ILE A 54 25.48 25.65 -16.24
N ASN A 55 26.16 25.73 -17.41
CA ASN A 55 25.79 24.94 -18.59
C ASN A 55 26.80 23.81 -18.93
N CYS A 56 27.70 23.48 -18.00
CA CYS A 56 28.64 22.38 -18.16
C CYS A 56 28.02 21.06 -17.75
N GLY A 57 27.57 20.29 -18.71
CA GLY A 57 27.02 18.95 -18.50
C GLY A 57 26.90 18.25 -19.87
N CYS A 58 26.77 16.92 -19.83
CA CYS A 58 26.44 16.17 -21.03
C CYS A 58 25.05 16.61 -21.50
N LYS A 59 24.94 17.10 -22.73
CA LYS A 59 23.65 17.47 -23.34
C LYS A 59 22.72 16.26 -23.35
N ARG A 60 21.41 16.52 -23.19
CA ARG A 60 20.40 15.47 -23.28
C ARG A 60 20.45 14.81 -24.66
N LYS A 61 20.41 13.46 -24.66
CA LYS A 61 20.40 12.70 -25.92
C LYS A 61 19.00 12.64 -26.54
N LEU A 62 17.97 12.78 -25.74
CA LEU A 62 16.58 12.78 -26.19
C LEU A 62 16.03 14.20 -26.22
N SER A 63 15.35 14.53 -27.30
CA SER A 63 14.59 15.76 -27.43
C SER A 63 13.30 15.70 -26.60
N GLU A 64 12.63 16.83 -26.42
CA GLU A 64 11.33 16.85 -25.72
C GLU A 64 10.25 16.05 -26.46
N ARG A 65 10.35 15.97 -27.80
CA ARG A 65 9.47 15.13 -28.62
C ARG A 65 9.70 13.66 -28.33
N ASP A 66 10.96 13.21 -28.25
CA ASP A 66 11.30 11.82 -27.96
C ASP A 66 10.84 11.42 -26.56
N VAL A 67 10.98 12.30 -25.57
CA VAL A 67 10.47 12.08 -24.20
C VAL A 67 8.95 11.95 -24.20
N ARG A 68 8.22 12.77 -24.98
CA ARG A 68 6.76 12.65 -25.13
C ARG A 68 6.36 11.31 -25.75
N VAL A 69 7.08 10.86 -26.77
CA VAL A 69 6.84 9.53 -27.37
C VAL A 69 7.10 8.42 -26.34
N LEU A 70 8.23 8.48 -25.63
CA LEU A 70 8.58 7.51 -24.60
C LEU A 70 7.52 7.44 -23.50
N THR A 71 7.10 8.58 -22.96
CA THR A 71 6.07 8.65 -21.91
C THR A 71 4.72 8.15 -22.42
N GLY A 72 4.35 8.46 -23.66
CA GLY A 72 3.15 7.97 -24.31
C GLY A 72 3.15 6.43 -24.47
N ASN A 73 4.29 5.84 -24.84
CA ASN A 73 4.42 4.39 -24.95
C ASN A 73 4.27 3.71 -23.59
N VAL A 74 4.95 4.23 -22.56
CA VAL A 74 4.85 3.70 -21.20
C VAL A 74 3.43 3.81 -20.64
N SER A 75 2.73 4.94 -20.89
CA SER A 75 1.34 5.14 -20.44
C SER A 75 0.33 4.21 -21.14
N LYS A 76 0.62 3.80 -22.37
CA LYS A 76 -0.23 2.83 -23.11
C LYS A 76 0.05 1.38 -22.71
N LYS A 77 1.29 1.08 -22.35
CA LYS A 77 1.79 -0.28 -22.12
C LYS A 77 2.57 -0.36 -20.78
N HIS A 78 1.87 -0.20 -19.66
CA HIS A 78 2.50 -0.16 -18.32
C HIS A 78 3.34 -1.40 -17.95
N LYS A 79 3.09 -2.55 -18.56
CA LYS A 79 3.78 -3.83 -18.25
C LYS A 79 5.02 -4.10 -19.12
N THR A 80 5.44 -3.15 -19.95
CA THR A 80 6.65 -3.31 -20.79
C THR A 80 7.92 -3.16 -19.98
N THR A 81 8.97 -3.86 -20.41
CA THR A 81 10.30 -3.73 -19.82
C THR A 81 11.02 -2.47 -20.33
N ALA A 82 12.02 -2.01 -19.58
CA ALA A 82 12.84 -0.89 -20.02
C ALA A 82 13.58 -1.19 -21.34
N ALA A 83 13.96 -2.46 -21.55
CA ALA A 83 14.60 -2.91 -22.79
C ALA A 83 13.65 -2.80 -23.98
N GLN A 84 12.39 -3.24 -23.83
CA GLN A 84 11.36 -3.11 -24.87
C GLN A 84 11.05 -1.64 -25.19
N ASN A 85 10.85 -0.80 -24.17
CA ASN A 85 10.66 0.64 -24.37
C ASN A 85 11.83 1.30 -25.07
N THR A 86 13.07 0.85 -24.78
CA THR A 86 14.28 1.34 -25.45
C THR A 86 14.34 0.90 -26.90
N ALA A 87 14.00 -0.36 -27.18
CA ALA A 87 13.96 -0.87 -28.55
C ALA A 87 12.90 -0.13 -29.40
N GLU A 88 11.67 0.01 -28.88
CA GLU A 88 10.60 0.76 -29.57
C GLU A 88 11.00 2.22 -29.82
N LEU A 89 11.62 2.89 -28.85
CA LEU A 89 12.08 4.28 -29.00
C LEU A 89 13.18 4.40 -30.07
N ASN A 90 14.17 3.49 -30.05
CA ASN A 90 15.32 3.52 -30.95
C ASN A 90 14.95 3.34 -32.43
N VAL A 91 13.79 2.72 -32.72
CA VAL A 91 13.27 2.63 -34.11
C VAL A 91 13.07 4.02 -34.75
N HIS A 92 12.77 5.02 -33.92
CA HIS A 92 12.46 6.38 -34.37
C HIS A 92 13.61 7.38 -34.18
N LEU A 93 14.73 6.95 -33.58
CA LEU A 93 15.87 7.82 -33.30
C LEU A 93 16.97 7.66 -34.33
N ASN A 94 17.53 8.77 -34.80
CA ASN A 94 18.71 8.77 -35.67
C ASN A 94 19.97 8.23 -34.95
N SER A 95 20.03 8.37 -33.62
CA SER A 95 21.13 7.87 -32.79
C SER A 95 20.55 7.05 -31.64
N PRO A 96 20.82 5.75 -31.58
CA PRO A 96 20.26 4.89 -30.56
C PRO A 96 20.74 5.26 -29.16
N VAL A 97 19.86 5.10 -28.17
CA VAL A 97 20.14 5.35 -26.76
C VAL A 97 20.15 4.05 -25.97
N SER A 98 20.83 4.05 -24.84
CA SER A 98 20.85 2.90 -23.92
C SER A 98 19.63 2.90 -23.00
N THR A 99 19.29 1.73 -22.46
CA THR A 99 18.25 1.56 -21.41
C THR A 99 18.50 2.49 -20.21
N LYS A 100 19.76 2.72 -19.83
CA LYS A 100 20.12 3.64 -18.75
C LYS A 100 19.73 5.09 -19.07
N THR A 101 19.78 5.51 -20.33
CA THR A 101 19.31 6.83 -20.77
C THR A 101 17.79 6.91 -20.65
N VAL A 102 17.07 5.87 -21.11
CA VAL A 102 15.61 5.78 -21.01
C VAL A 102 15.16 5.83 -19.53
N HIS A 103 15.78 5.04 -18.65
CA HIS A 103 15.51 5.11 -17.21
C HIS A 103 15.69 6.53 -16.64
N ARG A 104 16.80 7.19 -16.98
CA ARG A 104 17.08 8.55 -16.50
C ARG A 104 16.04 9.56 -16.95
N GLU A 105 15.60 9.47 -18.19
CA GLU A 105 14.58 10.39 -18.71
C GLU A 105 13.19 10.11 -18.12
N LEU A 106 12.81 8.83 -17.93
CA LEU A 106 11.57 8.47 -17.21
C LEU A 106 11.58 8.99 -15.78
N HIS A 107 12.69 8.83 -15.05
CA HIS A 107 12.82 9.36 -13.69
C HIS A 107 12.71 10.89 -13.64
N ARG A 108 13.22 11.61 -14.63
CA ARG A 108 13.10 13.07 -14.71
C ARG A 108 11.64 13.56 -14.82
N VAL A 109 10.80 12.76 -15.45
CA VAL A 109 9.35 13.03 -15.57
C VAL A 109 8.54 12.28 -14.50
N ASN A 110 9.20 11.85 -13.42
CA ASN A 110 8.62 11.19 -12.26
C ASN A 110 7.92 9.85 -12.57
N ILE A 111 8.37 9.14 -13.62
CA ILE A 111 7.90 7.79 -13.94
C ILE A 111 8.94 6.79 -13.44
N HIS A 112 8.53 5.93 -12.49
CA HIS A 112 9.39 4.93 -11.85
C HIS A 112 8.83 3.53 -12.04
N ALA A 113 9.70 2.54 -12.20
CA ALA A 113 9.31 1.15 -12.10
C ALA A 113 8.94 0.83 -10.64
N ARG A 114 7.75 0.29 -10.44
CA ARG A 114 7.22 -0.12 -9.13
C ARG A 114 6.65 -1.51 -9.24
N ALA A 115 6.66 -2.25 -8.14
CA ALA A 115 5.93 -3.51 -8.07
C ALA A 115 4.42 -3.23 -8.26
N ALA A 116 3.76 -4.04 -9.08
CA ALA A 116 2.32 -3.95 -9.22
C ALA A 116 1.64 -4.31 -7.89
N ILE A 117 0.65 -3.53 -7.53
CA ILE A 117 -0.15 -3.80 -6.32
C ILE A 117 -1.13 -4.91 -6.65
N ALA A 118 -1.15 -5.97 -5.84
CA ALA A 118 -2.15 -7.03 -5.94
C ALA A 118 -3.48 -6.51 -5.38
N LYS A 119 -4.50 -6.44 -6.22
CA LYS A 119 -5.87 -6.05 -5.84
C LYS A 119 -6.86 -6.94 -6.60
N PRO A 120 -8.07 -7.19 -6.05
CA PRO A 120 -9.12 -7.89 -6.77
C PRO A 120 -9.43 -7.20 -8.10
N LEU A 121 -9.70 -8.00 -9.13
CA LEU A 121 -10.10 -7.48 -10.43
C LEU A 121 -11.54 -6.98 -10.37
N VAL A 122 -11.72 -5.68 -10.22
CA VAL A 122 -13.05 -5.06 -10.23
C VAL A 122 -13.53 -4.92 -11.66
N THR A 123 -14.60 -5.65 -12.02
CA THR A 123 -15.26 -5.51 -13.32
C THR A 123 -16.04 -4.19 -13.42
N ARG A 124 -16.35 -3.74 -14.64
CA ARG A 124 -17.17 -2.53 -14.84
C ARG A 124 -18.54 -2.61 -14.14
N ALA A 125 -19.15 -3.79 -14.15
CA ALA A 125 -20.42 -4.04 -13.48
C ALA A 125 -20.29 -3.89 -11.96
N ASN A 126 -19.25 -4.51 -11.37
CA ASN A 126 -19.00 -4.39 -9.94
C ASN A 126 -18.59 -2.96 -9.56
N ALA A 127 -17.77 -2.27 -10.37
CA ALA A 127 -17.46 -0.86 -10.15
C ALA A 127 -18.72 0.01 -10.08
N LYS A 128 -19.70 -0.23 -10.97
CA LYS A 128 -20.98 0.49 -10.95
C LYS A 128 -21.77 0.22 -9.67
N ARG A 129 -21.85 -1.06 -9.22
CA ARG A 129 -22.56 -1.43 -7.98
C ARG A 129 -21.87 -0.84 -6.75
N ARG A 130 -20.56 -0.92 -6.67
CA ARG A 130 -19.73 -0.31 -5.60
C ARG A 130 -19.94 1.20 -5.53
N PHE A 131 -19.88 1.88 -6.68
CA PHE A 131 -20.12 3.32 -6.75
C PHE A 131 -21.55 3.68 -6.32
N GLN A 132 -22.55 2.90 -6.72
CA GLN A 132 -23.95 3.12 -6.37
C GLN A 132 -24.15 2.97 -4.86
N LEU A 133 -23.66 1.88 -4.24
CA LEU A 133 -23.72 1.70 -2.80
C LEU A 133 -23.10 2.89 -2.05
N CYS A 134 -21.88 3.27 -2.44
CA CYS A 134 -21.20 4.40 -1.81
C CYS A 134 -21.91 5.74 -2.03
N LYS A 135 -22.59 5.93 -3.16
CA LYS A 135 -23.40 7.11 -3.43
C LYS A 135 -24.62 7.18 -2.52
N GLU A 136 -25.30 6.06 -2.31
CA GLU A 136 -26.46 5.94 -1.42
C GLU A 136 -26.08 6.16 0.06
N ARG A 137 -24.87 5.76 0.43
CA ARG A 137 -24.34 5.85 1.80
C ARG A 137 -23.39 7.03 2.01
N LYS A 138 -23.30 7.98 1.06
CA LYS A 138 -22.40 9.13 1.15
C LYS A 138 -22.66 10.02 2.37
N SER A 139 -23.91 10.09 2.82
CA SER A 139 -24.30 10.83 4.01
C SER A 139 -24.11 10.06 5.31
N TRP A 140 -23.66 8.80 5.23
CA TRP A 140 -23.47 7.99 6.43
C TRP A 140 -22.34 8.56 7.28
N ALA A 141 -22.69 8.94 8.49
CA ALA A 141 -21.75 9.26 9.56
C ALA A 141 -21.42 8.00 10.36
N VAL A 142 -20.52 8.11 11.30
CA VAL A 142 -20.13 7.00 12.18
C VAL A 142 -21.37 6.43 12.92
N ASP A 143 -22.33 7.27 13.29
CA ASP A 143 -23.53 6.83 14.01
C ASP A 143 -24.39 5.87 13.17
N ASN A 144 -24.46 6.05 11.87
CA ASN A 144 -25.16 5.10 10.99
C ASN A 144 -24.43 3.75 10.93
N VAL A 145 -23.09 3.79 10.88
CA VAL A 145 -22.27 2.58 10.75
C VAL A 145 -22.27 1.76 12.05
N LYS A 146 -22.48 2.39 13.20
CA LYS A 146 -22.55 1.71 14.52
C LYS A 146 -23.61 0.62 14.58
N HIS A 147 -24.65 0.70 13.75
CA HIS A 147 -25.71 -0.30 13.67
C HIS A 147 -25.38 -1.49 12.76
N VAL A 148 -24.23 -1.46 12.07
CA VAL A 148 -23.83 -2.53 11.15
C VAL A 148 -22.88 -3.50 11.86
N LEU A 149 -23.22 -4.78 11.83
CA LEU A 149 -22.31 -5.88 12.12
C LEU A 149 -21.56 -6.23 10.83
N PHE A 150 -20.24 -6.19 10.88
CA PHE A 150 -19.41 -6.63 9.77
C PHE A 150 -18.85 -8.01 10.06
N SER A 151 -18.91 -8.89 9.07
CA SER A 151 -18.34 -10.23 9.17
C SER A 151 -17.46 -10.57 7.98
N ASP A 152 -16.59 -11.57 8.15
CA ASP A 152 -15.72 -12.06 7.10
C ASP A 152 -15.07 -13.38 7.49
N GLU A 153 -14.52 -14.09 6.50
CA GLU A 153 -13.68 -15.26 6.68
C GLU A 153 -12.22 -14.95 6.35
N SER A 154 -11.32 -15.48 7.18
CA SER A 154 -9.88 -15.34 6.92
C SER A 154 -9.14 -16.66 7.13
N ASN A 155 -8.10 -16.87 6.34
CA ASN A 155 -7.29 -18.08 6.40
C ASN A 155 -5.88 -17.77 6.92
N PHE A 156 -5.50 -18.39 8.02
CA PHE A 156 -4.21 -18.25 8.67
C PHE A 156 -3.37 -19.52 8.48
N THR A 157 -2.09 -19.36 8.22
CA THR A 157 -1.15 -20.48 8.07
C THR A 157 -0.27 -20.64 9.31
N VAL A 158 0.08 -21.87 9.66
CA VAL A 158 0.96 -22.17 10.81
C VAL A 158 2.30 -21.45 10.65
N PHE A 159 2.91 -21.56 9.47
CA PHE A 159 4.14 -20.84 9.17
C PHE A 159 3.88 -19.65 8.23
N PRO A 160 4.60 -18.52 8.42
CA PRO A 160 4.44 -17.37 7.56
C PRO A 160 4.80 -17.73 6.11
N THR A 161 3.86 -17.52 5.19
CA THR A 161 4.06 -17.73 3.75
C THR A 161 4.65 -16.51 3.06
N PHE A 162 4.60 -15.36 3.71
CA PHE A 162 5.07 -14.08 3.19
C PHE A 162 5.98 -13.37 4.22
N GLY A 163 7.00 -12.70 3.70
CA GLY A 163 7.91 -11.87 4.50
C GLY A 163 9.34 -12.39 4.53
N ARG A 164 10.28 -11.48 4.79
CA ARG A 164 11.69 -11.82 5.06
C ARG A 164 11.88 -11.90 6.56
N VAL A 165 12.12 -13.09 7.09
CA VAL A 165 12.60 -13.24 8.46
C VAL A 165 14.09 -12.89 8.49
N THR A 166 14.45 -11.90 9.29
CA THR A 166 15.83 -11.49 9.49
C THR A 166 16.38 -12.21 10.70
N VAL A 167 17.50 -12.93 10.53
CA VAL A 167 18.22 -13.60 11.61
C VAL A 167 19.62 -13.03 11.75
N TRP A 168 20.12 -12.94 12.98
CA TRP A 168 21.49 -12.58 13.26
C TRP A 168 22.35 -13.84 13.14
N ARG A 169 23.26 -13.87 12.17
CA ARG A 169 24.15 -15.02 11.92
C ARG A 169 25.49 -14.60 11.34
N SER A 170 26.52 -15.37 11.63
CA SER A 170 27.79 -15.30 10.91
C SER A 170 27.68 -15.99 9.52
N PRO A 171 28.61 -15.72 8.58
CA PRO A 171 28.61 -16.44 7.29
C PRO A 171 28.68 -17.96 7.42
N LYS A 172 29.33 -18.49 8.46
CA LYS A 172 29.46 -19.92 8.71
C LYS A 172 28.17 -20.59 9.19
N GLU A 173 27.26 -19.82 9.77
CA GLU A 173 25.97 -20.28 10.32
C GLU A 173 24.84 -20.19 9.29
N ALA A 174 25.15 -19.91 8.03
CA ALA A 174 24.14 -19.71 6.99
C ALA A 174 23.14 -20.87 6.85
N TYR A 175 23.57 -22.07 7.14
CA TYR A 175 22.77 -23.31 7.03
C TYR A 175 22.46 -23.93 8.40
N HIS A 176 22.74 -23.24 9.50
CA HIS A 176 22.33 -23.71 10.81
C HIS A 176 20.79 -23.76 10.89
N PRO A 177 20.20 -24.82 11.47
CA PRO A 177 18.74 -24.98 11.53
C PRO A 177 18.00 -23.73 12.03
N ASP A 178 18.49 -23.09 13.09
CA ASP A 178 17.89 -21.89 13.68
C ASP A 178 18.02 -20.65 12.78
N CYS A 179 18.90 -20.69 11.79
CA CYS A 179 19.08 -19.63 10.81
C CYS A 179 18.36 -19.87 9.48
N CYS A 180 17.72 -21.02 9.36
CA CYS A 180 16.99 -21.45 8.17
C CYS A 180 15.50 -21.40 8.44
N MET A 181 14.73 -20.85 7.51
CA MET A 181 13.28 -21.02 7.52
C MET A 181 12.92 -22.32 6.81
N PRO A 182 12.26 -23.27 7.48
CA PRO A 182 11.77 -24.47 6.82
C PRO A 182 10.75 -24.10 5.74
N ARG A 183 10.99 -24.55 4.52
CA ARG A 183 10.00 -24.49 3.44
C ARG A 183 9.04 -25.66 3.59
N VAL A 184 7.92 -25.41 4.21
CA VAL A 184 6.88 -26.43 4.36
C VAL A 184 5.85 -26.25 3.26
N LYS A 185 5.46 -27.34 2.58
CA LYS A 185 4.36 -27.29 1.61
C LYS A 185 3.09 -26.81 2.32
N HIS A 186 2.36 -25.88 1.69
CA HIS A 186 1.11 -25.32 2.22
C HIS A 186 1.23 -24.64 3.59
N GLY A 187 2.40 -24.07 3.94
CA GLY A 187 2.57 -23.31 5.18
C GLY A 187 2.41 -24.13 6.48
N GLY A 188 2.58 -25.46 6.43
CA GLY A 188 2.44 -26.34 7.59
C GLY A 188 1.00 -26.60 8.02
N GLY A 189 0.05 -26.29 7.20
CA GLY A 189 -1.38 -26.32 7.47
C GLY A 189 -1.98 -24.91 7.57
N SER A 190 -3.29 -24.82 7.45
CA SER A 190 -4.02 -23.58 7.55
C SER A 190 -5.28 -23.76 8.39
N VAL A 191 -5.67 -22.69 9.07
CA VAL A 191 -6.89 -22.59 9.85
C VAL A 191 -7.73 -21.49 9.24
N MET A 192 -8.95 -21.81 8.82
CA MET A 192 -9.93 -20.84 8.40
C MET A 192 -10.77 -20.44 9.60
N VAL A 193 -11.02 -19.16 9.75
CA VAL A 193 -11.87 -18.62 10.81
C VAL A 193 -12.90 -17.68 10.20
N TRP A 194 -14.08 -17.67 10.79
CA TRP A 194 -15.08 -16.64 10.59
C TRP A 194 -15.14 -15.77 11.84
N ALA A 195 -15.37 -14.47 11.68
CA ALA A 195 -15.64 -13.59 12.80
C ALA A 195 -16.59 -12.46 12.41
N ALA A 196 -17.23 -11.89 13.42
CA ALA A 196 -18.06 -10.69 13.30
C ALA A 196 -17.60 -9.63 14.30
N ILE A 197 -17.80 -8.37 13.93
CA ILE A 197 -17.54 -7.21 14.81
C ILE A 197 -18.72 -6.26 14.84
N SER A 198 -18.87 -5.58 15.97
CA SER A 198 -19.79 -4.46 16.16
C SER A 198 -19.03 -3.26 16.74
N TRP A 199 -19.66 -2.09 16.70
CA TRP A 199 -19.14 -0.91 17.42
C TRP A 199 -18.99 -1.16 18.93
N HIS A 200 -19.83 -2.02 19.49
CA HIS A 200 -19.96 -2.23 20.94
C HIS A 200 -19.08 -3.36 21.46
N SER A 201 -18.72 -4.31 20.60
CA SER A 201 -17.93 -5.48 20.99
C SER A 201 -17.21 -6.12 19.82
N LEU A 202 -16.12 -6.82 20.12
CA LEU A 202 -15.65 -7.91 19.28
C LEU A 202 -16.71 -9.02 19.38
N GLY A 203 -17.19 -9.50 18.24
CA GLY A 203 -18.01 -10.68 18.19
C GLY A 203 -17.20 -11.96 18.34
N PRO A 204 -17.83 -13.12 18.21
CA PRO A 204 -17.15 -14.41 18.26
C PRO A 204 -16.17 -14.57 17.08
N ILE A 205 -15.13 -15.35 17.32
CA ILE A 205 -14.29 -15.93 16.28
C ILE A 205 -14.55 -17.45 16.26
N VAL A 206 -14.91 -17.98 15.12
CA VAL A 206 -15.31 -19.39 14.93
C VAL A 206 -14.31 -20.05 14.01
N VAL A 207 -13.72 -21.15 14.45
CA VAL A 207 -12.84 -21.98 13.61
C VAL A 207 -13.71 -22.80 12.66
N LEU A 208 -13.41 -22.74 11.38
CA LEU A 208 -14.13 -23.43 10.33
C LEU A 208 -13.38 -24.68 9.89
N ASP A 209 -14.04 -25.81 9.96
CA ASP A 209 -13.42 -27.07 9.57
C ASP A 209 -13.68 -27.41 8.10
N GLY A 210 -12.60 -27.58 7.34
CA GLY A 210 -12.65 -28.00 5.95
C GLY A 210 -13.29 -26.98 5.02
N ARG A 211 -14.15 -27.45 4.10
CA ARG A 211 -14.87 -26.60 3.13
C ARG A 211 -16.21 -26.16 3.70
N VAL A 212 -16.38 -24.90 3.97
CA VAL A 212 -17.64 -24.32 4.44
C VAL A 212 -18.72 -24.45 3.38
N THR A 213 -19.88 -24.96 3.80
CA THR A 213 -21.09 -25.04 2.96
C THR A 213 -22.13 -24.01 3.39
N ALA A 214 -23.17 -23.80 2.57
CA ALA A 214 -24.28 -22.93 2.93
C ALA A 214 -25.02 -23.41 4.22
N LYS A 215 -24.97 -24.71 4.52
CA LYS A 215 -25.54 -25.26 5.75
C LYS A 215 -24.71 -24.83 6.97
N ASP A 216 -23.39 -24.94 6.87
CA ASP A 216 -22.49 -24.53 7.94
C ASP A 216 -22.62 -23.02 8.19
N TYR A 217 -22.74 -22.25 7.12
CA TYR A 217 -22.94 -20.80 7.24
C TYR A 217 -24.29 -20.44 7.88
N ARG A 218 -25.37 -21.16 7.55
CA ARG A 218 -26.66 -21.00 8.23
C ARG A 218 -26.52 -21.28 9.72
N THR A 219 -25.80 -22.30 10.13
CA THR A 219 -25.50 -22.58 11.54
C THR A 219 -24.76 -21.40 12.21
N ILE A 220 -23.81 -20.78 11.53
CA ILE A 220 -23.12 -19.57 12.02
C ILE A 220 -24.12 -18.42 12.21
N LEU A 221 -25.05 -18.22 11.29
CA LEU A 221 -26.09 -17.20 11.42
C LEU A 221 -26.98 -17.46 12.62
N GLU A 222 -27.41 -18.70 12.83
CA GLU A 222 -28.28 -19.10 13.95
C GLU A 222 -27.55 -19.01 15.30
N ASP A 223 -26.34 -19.55 15.40
CA ASP A 223 -25.64 -19.71 16.67
C ASP A 223 -24.87 -18.45 17.11
N HIS A 224 -24.51 -17.59 16.19
CA HIS A 224 -23.62 -16.45 16.47
C HIS A 224 -24.21 -15.10 16.05
N VAL A 225 -24.70 -14.97 14.82
CA VAL A 225 -25.16 -13.66 14.30
C VAL A 225 -26.47 -13.26 14.95
N HIS A 226 -27.46 -14.15 14.95
CA HIS A 226 -28.79 -13.87 15.51
C HIS A 226 -28.73 -13.49 17.00
N PRO A 227 -28.07 -14.27 17.90
CA PRO A 227 -27.92 -13.87 19.29
C PRO A 227 -27.17 -12.57 19.49
N MET A 228 -26.18 -12.28 18.63
CA MET A 228 -25.42 -11.05 18.68
C MET A 228 -26.30 -9.85 18.31
N VAL A 229 -27.11 -9.95 17.25
CA VAL A 229 -28.03 -8.89 16.85
C VAL A 229 -29.08 -8.65 17.98
N GLN A 230 -29.71 -9.70 18.49
CA GLN A 230 -30.70 -9.58 19.58
C GLN A 230 -30.10 -8.92 20.82
N THR A 231 -28.86 -9.22 21.17
CA THR A 231 -28.17 -8.65 22.32
C THR A 231 -27.81 -7.19 22.16
N LEU A 232 -27.29 -6.83 20.97
CA LEU A 232 -26.72 -5.51 20.71
C LEU A 232 -27.76 -4.51 20.19
N TYR A 233 -28.79 -5.01 19.51
CA TYR A 233 -29.83 -4.19 18.84
C TYR A 233 -31.24 -4.74 19.13
N PRO A 234 -31.66 -4.76 20.38
CA PRO A 234 -32.95 -5.39 20.80
C PRO A 234 -34.17 -4.70 20.19
N GLU A 235 -34.02 -3.47 19.68
CA GLU A 235 -35.11 -2.74 19.05
C GLU A 235 -35.23 -3.01 17.54
N GLY A 236 -34.52 -4.03 17.01
CA GLY A 236 -34.61 -4.44 15.60
C GLY A 236 -33.87 -3.52 14.61
N SER A 237 -32.90 -2.75 15.09
CA SER A 237 -32.12 -1.82 14.25
C SER A 237 -30.76 -2.37 13.77
N GLY A 238 -30.51 -3.67 13.97
CA GLY A 238 -29.25 -4.31 13.61
C GLY A 238 -29.17 -4.65 12.12
N VAL A 239 -28.13 -4.17 11.45
CA VAL A 239 -27.84 -4.45 10.05
C VAL A 239 -26.68 -5.42 9.98
N TYR A 240 -26.82 -6.52 9.27
CA TYR A 240 -25.75 -7.52 9.10
C TYR A 240 -25.13 -7.45 7.71
N GLN A 241 -23.83 -7.41 7.67
CA GLN A 241 -23.06 -7.40 6.43
C GLN A 241 -22.23 -8.68 6.30
N ASP A 242 -22.41 -9.35 5.17
CA ASP A 242 -21.51 -10.38 4.66
C ASP A 242 -21.07 -10.05 3.21
N ASP A 243 -20.20 -10.85 2.64
CA ASP A 243 -19.81 -10.71 1.24
C ASP A 243 -20.79 -11.45 0.30
N ASN A 244 -20.55 -11.33 -1.02
CA ASN A 244 -21.37 -12.02 -2.02
C ASN A 244 -20.81 -13.42 -2.38
N ALA A 245 -20.19 -14.14 -1.46
CA ALA A 245 -19.74 -15.49 -1.73
C ALA A 245 -20.94 -16.40 -2.10
N PRO A 246 -20.71 -17.43 -2.94
CA PRO A 246 -21.80 -18.34 -3.34
C PRO A 246 -22.52 -19.01 -2.17
N ILE A 247 -21.85 -19.22 -1.05
CA ILE A 247 -22.43 -19.80 0.17
C ILE A 247 -23.39 -18.83 0.84
N HIS A 248 -23.09 -17.51 0.86
CA HIS A 248 -23.91 -16.46 1.45
C HIS A 248 -25.14 -16.14 0.59
N THR A 249 -25.05 -16.33 -0.71
CA THR A 249 -26.16 -16.08 -1.65
C THR A 249 -26.99 -17.34 -1.96
N ALA A 250 -26.68 -18.45 -1.29
CA ALA A 250 -27.43 -19.71 -1.44
C ALA A 250 -28.87 -19.56 -0.99
N ARG A 251 -29.78 -20.35 -1.59
CA ARG A 251 -31.21 -20.29 -1.25
C ARG A 251 -31.46 -20.51 0.24
N LEU A 252 -30.81 -21.50 0.85
CA LEU A 252 -30.96 -21.80 2.27
C LEU A 252 -30.64 -20.60 3.19
N VAL A 253 -29.66 -19.78 2.81
CA VAL A 253 -29.26 -18.58 3.55
C VAL A 253 -30.24 -17.44 3.31
N LYS A 254 -30.73 -17.29 2.10
CA LYS A 254 -31.78 -16.30 1.79
C LYS A 254 -33.07 -16.61 2.52
N ASP A 255 -33.51 -17.88 2.49
CA ASP A 255 -34.70 -18.34 3.22
C ASP A 255 -34.57 -18.00 4.73
N TRP A 256 -33.36 -18.15 5.30
CA TRP A 256 -33.09 -17.77 6.67
C TRP A 256 -33.24 -16.26 6.95
N PHE A 257 -32.68 -15.40 6.06
CA PHE A 257 -32.85 -13.95 6.17
C PHE A 257 -34.30 -13.52 6.00
N ASP A 258 -35.04 -14.16 5.09
CA ASP A 258 -36.47 -13.88 4.88
C ASP A 258 -37.30 -14.28 6.13
N GLU A 259 -36.94 -15.39 6.80
CA GLU A 259 -37.56 -15.84 8.07
C GLU A 259 -37.28 -14.85 9.23
N HIS A 260 -36.13 -14.12 9.20
CA HIS A 260 -35.71 -13.21 10.28
C HIS A 260 -35.71 -11.73 9.86
N GLU A 261 -36.44 -11.36 8.79
CA GLU A 261 -36.45 -10.01 8.24
C GLU A 261 -36.82 -8.92 9.27
N SER A 262 -37.69 -9.28 10.26
CA SER A 262 -38.09 -8.36 11.33
C SER A 262 -36.99 -8.11 12.38
N GLU A 263 -35.96 -8.94 12.45
CA GLU A 263 -34.95 -8.96 13.50
C GLU A 263 -33.55 -8.56 12.96
N VAL A 264 -33.23 -8.94 11.72
CA VAL A 264 -31.94 -8.76 11.11
C VAL A 264 -32.07 -8.17 9.70
N GLU A 265 -31.69 -6.92 9.50
CA GLU A 265 -31.60 -6.34 8.17
C GLU A 265 -30.33 -6.86 7.46
N HIS A 266 -30.49 -7.57 6.35
CA HIS A 266 -29.35 -8.02 5.54
C HIS A 266 -28.86 -6.91 4.62
N PHE A 267 -27.59 -6.53 4.76
CA PHE A 267 -27.00 -5.43 4.01
C PHE A 267 -26.57 -5.87 2.59
N PRO A 268 -27.19 -5.35 1.53
CA PRO A 268 -26.83 -5.72 0.17
C PRO A 268 -25.40 -5.27 -0.15
N TRP A 269 -24.47 -6.21 -0.28
CA TRP A 269 -23.04 -5.94 -0.47
C TRP A 269 -22.61 -6.12 -1.92
N PRO A 270 -21.80 -5.22 -2.50
CA PRO A 270 -21.29 -5.39 -3.85
C PRO A 270 -20.13 -6.38 -3.88
N ALA A 271 -20.14 -7.29 -4.84
CA ALA A 271 -19.06 -8.25 -5.01
C ALA A 271 -17.71 -7.57 -5.22
N GLN A 272 -16.63 -8.23 -4.80
CA GLN A 272 -15.24 -7.76 -4.90
C GLN A 272 -15.00 -6.42 -4.17
N SER A 273 -15.52 -6.31 -2.95
CA SER A 273 -15.45 -5.10 -2.13
C SER A 273 -14.80 -5.32 -0.75
N PRO A 274 -13.67 -6.02 -0.63
CA PRO A 274 -13.00 -6.18 0.66
C PRO A 274 -12.53 -4.83 1.22
N ASP A 275 -12.21 -3.86 0.36
CA ASP A 275 -11.81 -2.51 0.73
C ASP A 275 -12.94 -1.65 1.34
N LEU A 276 -14.17 -2.12 1.33
CA LEU A 276 -15.31 -1.57 2.06
C LEU A 276 -15.63 -2.39 3.31
N ASN A 277 -15.15 -3.63 3.43
CA ASN A 277 -15.35 -4.44 4.63
C ASN A 277 -14.36 -4.01 5.72
N ILE A 278 -14.89 -3.41 6.78
CA ILE A 278 -14.04 -2.83 7.82
C ILE A 278 -13.41 -3.86 8.76
N ILE A 279 -13.79 -5.12 8.71
CA ILE A 279 -13.13 -6.19 9.47
C ILE A 279 -11.78 -6.58 8.87
N GLU A 280 -11.56 -6.37 7.58
CA GLU A 280 -10.34 -6.77 6.87
C GLU A 280 -9.02 -6.28 7.53
N PRO A 281 -8.90 -5.03 7.98
CA PRO A 281 -7.73 -4.58 8.70
C PRO A 281 -7.47 -5.33 10.01
N LEU A 282 -8.51 -5.88 10.65
CA LEU A 282 -8.34 -6.64 11.90
C LEU A 282 -7.64 -7.97 11.68
N TRP A 283 -7.79 -8.58 10.51
CA TRP A 283 -7.03 -9.77 10.15
C TRP A 283 -5.53 -9.51 10.17
N GLY A 284 -5.11 -8.34 9.69
CA GLY A 284 -3.71 -7.91 9.78
C GLY A 284 -3.23 -7.71 11.22
N VAL A 285 -4.07 -7.13 12.07
CA VAL A 285 -3.76 -6.95 13.50
C VAL A 285 -3.66 -8.33 14.19
N LEU A 286 -4.59 -9.23 13.92
CA LEU A 286 -4.59 -10.59 14.47
C LEU A 286 -3.35 -11.38 14.01
N GLU A 287 -3.04 -11.35 12.72
CA GLU A 287 -1.84 -11.99 12.15
C GLU A 287 -0.57 -11.48 12.84
N GLU A 288 -0.41 -10.16 13.00
CA GLU A 288 0.75 -9.57 13.68
C GLU A 288 0.87 -10.06 15.11
N ARG A 289 -0.24 -10.17 15.86
CA ARG A 289 -0.26 -10.65 17.23
C ARG A 289 0.13 -12.11 17.33
N VAL A 290 -0.44 -12.96 16.46
CA VAL A 290 -0.10 -14.39 16.37
C VAL A 290 1.40 -14.58 16.06
N ARG A 291 1.96 -13.78 15.13
CA ARG A 291 3.39 -13.86 14.79
C ARG A 291 4.34 -13.37 15.88
N LYS A 292 3.84 -12.55 16.81
CA LYS A 292 4.62 -12.10 17.99
C LYS A 292 4.61 -13.11 19.15
N ARG A 293 3.79 -14.16 19.06
CA ARG A 293 3.75 -15.20 20.14
C ARG A 293 5.05 -15.99 20.19
N PHE A 294 5.45 -16.29 21.39
CA PHE A 294 6.56 -17.19 21.66
C PHE A 294 6.16 -18.18 22.76
N PRO A 295 6.29 -19.49 22.54
CA PRO A 295 6.68 -20.12 21.27
C PRO A 295 5.65 -19.89 20.15
N PRO A 296 6.07 -19.94 18.86
CA PRO A 296 5.15 -19.85 17.74
C PRO A 296 4.27 -21.11 17.65
N PRO A 297 3.10 -21.07 16.99
CA PRO A 297 2.24 -22.22 16.81
C PRO A 297 2.97 -23.35 16.08
N ALA A 298 2.87 -24.56 16.60
CA ALA A 298 3.51 -25.75 16.03
C ALA A 298 2.56 -26.59 15.16
N SER A 299 1.26 -26.42 15.33
CA SER A 299 0.21 -27.19 14.63
C SER A 299 -1.00 -26.30 14.29
N GLY A 300 -1.91 -26.81 13.45
CA GLY A 300 -3.19 -26.15 13.16
C GLY A 300 -4.06 -25.98 14.41
N SER A 301 -4.08 -26.98 15.30
CA SER A 301 -4.81 -26.88 16.57
C SER A 301 -4.24 -25.81 17.49
N ASP A 302 -2.91 -25.72 17.60
CA ASP A 302 -2.28 -24.63 18.36
C ASP A 302 -2.62 -23.28 17.76
N LEU A 303 -2.54 -23.16 16.43
CA LEU A 303 -2.89 -21.92 15.74
C LEU A 303 -4.35 -21.52 15.99
N ALA A 304 -5.28 -22.46 15.94
CA ALA A 304 -6.69 -22.22 16.23
C ALA A 304 -6.90 -21.67 17.65
N THR A 305 -6.27 -22.26 18.65
CA THR A 305 -6.32 -21.80 20.04
C THR A 305 -5.71 -20.40 20.18
N ILE A 306 -4.54 -20.17 19.58
CA ILE A 306 -3.86 -18.88 19.63
C ILE A 306 -4.68 -17.79 18.94
N LEU A 307 -5.34 -18.08 17.81
CA LEU A 307 -6.21 -17.14 17.12
C LEU A 307 -7.36 -16.68 18.01
N GLN A 308 -8.03 -17.62 18.71
CA GLN A 308 -9.10 -17.29 19.63
C GLN A 308 -8.61 -16.44 20.83
N GLU A 309 -7.47 -16.82 21.41
CA GLU A 309 -6.88 -16.06 22.52
C GLU A 309 -6.46 -14.63 22.11
N GLU A 310 -5.83 -14.48 20.96
CA GLU A 310 -5.35 -13.17 20.51
C GLU A 310 -6.48 -12.28 19.99
N TRP A 311 -7.55 -12.88 19.43
CA TRP A 311 -8.75 -12.15 19.06
C TRP A 311 -9.35 -11.43 20.25
N LEU A 312 -9.58 -12.14 21.36
CA LEU A 312 -10.16 -11.58 22.58
C LEU A 312 -9.32 -10.47 23.23
N LYS A 313 -8.02 -10.40 22.90
CA LYS A 313 -7.11 -9.36 23.40
C LYS A 313 -7.07 -8.11 22.53
N ILE A 314 -7.78 -8.06 21.40
CA ILE A 314 -7.83 -6.86 20.55
C ILE A 314 -8.62 -5.79 21.31
N PRO A 315 -8.08 -4.59 21.53
CA PRO A 315 -8.80 -3.53 22.23
C PRO A 315 -10.04 -3.07 21.45
N LEU A 316 -11.14 -2.85 22.13
CA LEU A 316 -12.37 -2.32 21.52
C LEU A 316 -12.13 -0.97 20.81
N THR A 317 -11.21 -0.16 21.33
CA THR A 317 -10.82 1.10 20.69
C THR A 317 -10.26 0.90 19.28
N THR A 318 -9.55 -0.21 19.04
CA THR A 318 -9.07 -0.57 17.68
C THR A 318 -10.23 -0.82 16.73
N VAL A 319 -11.26 -1.55 17.18
CA VAL A 319 -12.49 -1.78 16.41
C VAL A 319 -13.20 -0.47 16.12
N GLN A 320 -13.39 0.37 17.13
CA GLN A 320 -14.04 1.67 16.98
C GLN A 320 -13.30 2.61 16.03
N ASP A 321 -11.97 2.59 16.02
CA ASP A 321 -11.18 3.39 15.07
C ASP A 321 -11.35 2.91 13.63
N ILE A 322 -11.55 1.62 13.43
CA ILE A 322 -11.89 1.03 12.13
C ILE A 322 -13.28 1.49 11.67
N TYR A 323 -14.29 1.45 12.55
CA TYR A 323 -15.62 2.00 12.24
C TYR A 323 -15.59 3.47 11.86
N LYS A 324 -14.78 4.29 12.55
CA LYS A 324 -14.57 5.72 12.21
C LYS A 324 -13.94 5.92 10.83
N SER A 325 -13.29 4.89 10.29
CA SER A 325 -12.66 4.96 8.97
C SER A 325 -13.64 4.77 7.79
N PHE A 326 -14.81 4.18 8.04
CA PHE A 326 -15.77 3.81 6.99
C PHE A 326 -16.22 4.98 6.09
N PRO A 327 -16.54 6.17 6.61
CA PRO A 327 -16.89 7.31 5.75
C PRO A 327 -15.77 7.67 4.77
N ARG A 328 -14.50 7.59 5.19
CA ARG A 328 -13.35 7.84 4.31
C ARG A 328 -13.18 6.75 3.24
N GLN A 329 -13.52 5.50 3.57
CA GLN A 329 -13.52 4.40 2.60
C GLN A 329 -14.57 4.65 1.52
N ILE A 330 -15.79 5.06 1.90
CA ILE A 330 -16.85 5.48 0.97
C ILE A 330 -16.35 6.59 0.03
N ASP A 331 -15.79 7.66 0.58
CA ASP A 331 -15.28 8.78 -0.22
C ASP A 331 -14.17 8.33 -1.18
N THR A 332 -13.31 7.43 -0.75
CA THR A 332 -12.22 6.89 -1.59
C THR A 332 -12.77 6.07 -2.75
N VAL A 333 -13.78 5.23 -2.53
CA VAL A 333 -14.45 4.46 -3.60
C VAL A 333 -15.18 5.38 -4.57
N LEU A 334 -15.83 6.44 -4.07
CA LEU A 334 -16.48 7.46 -4.91
C LEU A 334 -15.47 8.20 -5.78
N ALA A 335 -14.33 8.62 -5.21
CA ALA A 335 -13.23 9.24 -5.94
C ALA A 335 -12.64 8.32 -7.02
N ALA A 336 -12.54 7.01 -6.72
CA ALA A 336 -12.11 5.97 -7.65
C ALA A 336 -13.21 5.54 -8.64
N LYS A 337 -14.39 6.16 -8.61
CA LYS A 337 -15.57 5.78 -9.44
C LYS A 337 -15.92 4.29 -9.34
N GLY A 338 -15.83 3.73 -8.14
CA GLY A 338 -16.05 2.32 -7.87
C GLY A 338 -14.89 1.39 -8.21
N GLY A 339 -13.79 1.90 -8.73
CA GLY A 339 -12.57 1.15 -9.03
C GLY A 339 -11.79 0.73 -7.77
N PRO A 340 -10.62 0.09 -7.94
CA PRO A 340 -9.76 -0.30 -6.83
C PRO A 340 -9.29 0.91 -6.01
N THR A 341 -9.20 0.73 -4.69
CA THR A 341 -8.78 1.76 -3.74
C THR A 341 -7.43 1.41 -3.08
N PRO A 342 -6.80 2.32 -2.33
CA PRO A 342 -5.59 2.04 -1.56
C PRO A 342 -5.81 1.07 -0.38
N TYR A 343 -7.05 0.88 0.08
CA TYR A 343 -7.43 0.01 1.19
C TYR A 343 -7.35 -1.47 0.84
#